data_9a1a1015b5b406d5d0040f207a64cb83
#
_entry.id   9a1a1015b5b406d5d0040f207a64cb83
#
_cell.length_a   1.000
_cell.length_b   1.000
_cell.length_c   1.000
_cell.angle_alpha   90.00
_cell.angle_beta   90.00
_cell.angle_gamma   90.00
#
_symmetry.space_group_name_H-M   'P 1'
#
loop_
_entity.id
_entity.type
_entity.pdbx_description
1 polymer ?
#
loop_
_entity_poly.entity_id
_entity_poly.type
_entity_poly.pdbx_seq_one_letter_code
_entity_poly.pdbx_strand_id
1 'polypeptide(L)'
;MDERNNDLWQGGPWERSDPRGRMPGAMPPRYVPPRPVLRPRRRKRRFSLPVCMGLAALLVALVAIGAVMDSLWPVQLLPGGGEDYAYRQPGQDEEKLDTTPPAIPRAETGTGVTVELCQDSGESLTYTQIYNKNLPSMVSIQAEDAKSYSTGTGVVLTADGYLITNAHVVAGADKVQVACADNRVLDAALVGFDAREDLAVLKVEADDLTPAEFGDSFALRCGDPVAAIGDPLGYRSTITDGIVSALDRDVDVDGVSMVLIQTSAAINMGNSGGALINQYGQVVGITTVKIVTDDGSAESLGFAIPSRRVKYVADTLIAGKQVRRGIFGFTVLTRTAQGGGLTLDSVDKTSDAYAKGLRAGDVLTAADGQSLNAVEDLVRLKQSMGAGDTVSLTYVRSGQSRTVSVALIDPDEQT
;
A
#
# COMPACT_ATOMS: atom_id res chain seq x y z
N MET A 1 -17.25 38.34 -32.96
CA MET A 1 -18.28 37.91 -33.89
C MET A 1 -18.14 36.43 -34.04
N ASP A 2 -18.85 35.72 -33.18
CA ASP A 2 -19.89 34.74 -33.50
C ASP A 2 -20.54 34.28 -32.18
N GLU A 3 -21.65 34.91 -31.90
CA GLU A 3 -22.60 34.51 -30.89
C GLU A 3 -23.43 33.35 -31.47
N ARG A 4 -23.13 32.12 -31.12
CA ARG A 4 -24.04 30.97 -31.29
C ARG A 4 -23.47 29.75 -30.54
N ASN A 5 -23.91 29.56 -29.30
CA ASN A 5 -24.23 28.29 -28.68
C ASN A 5 -24.46 28.44 -27.16
N ASN A 6 -25.54 29.10 -26.80
CA ASN A 6 -25.96 29.20 -25.39
C ASN A 6 -27.35 28.60 -25.12
N ASP A 7 -27.85 27.77 -26.05
CA ASP A 7 -29.23 27.23 -25.97
C ASP A 7 -29.33 25.73 -25.63
N LEU A 8 -28.37 25.14 -24.98
CA LEU A 8 -28.39 23.70 -24.71
C LEU A 8 -28.94 23.26 -23.35
N TRP A 9 -29.33 24.20 -22.47
CA TRP A 9 -29.90 23.87 -21.15
C TRP A 9 -30.94 24.86 -20.65
N GLN A 10 -32.06 25.01 -21.36
CA GLN A 10 -33.26 25.68 -20.86
C GLN A 10 -34.31 24.61 -20.51
N GLY A 11 -34.79 24.60 -19.25
CA GLY A 11 -35.89 23.74 -18.77
C GLY A 11 -35.55 22.57 -17.89
N GLY A 12 -34.43 22.60 -17.14
CA GLY A 12 -34.12 21.59 -16.10
C GLY A 12 -34.90 21.84 -14.80
N PRO A 13 -35.15 20.78 -13.97
CA PRO A 13 -35.95 20.87 -12.73
C PRO A 13 -35.36 21.77 -11.64
N TRP A 14 -34.27 22.52 -11.93
CA TRP A 14 -33.51 23.36 -11.01
C TRP A 14 -33.54 24.86 -11.36
N GLU A 15 -34.41 25.30 -12.28
CA GLU A 15 -34.62 26.74 -12.49
C GLU A 15 -35.31 27.37 -11.31
N ARG A 16 -34.67 28.40 -10.78
CA ARG A 16 -35.00 29.07 -9.53
C ARG A 16 -36.36 29.73 -9.59
N SER A 17 -37.15 29.50 -8.53
CA SER A 17 -38.38 30.21 -8.23
C SER A 17 -38.25 31.74 -8.26
N ASP A 18 -39.26 32.39 -8.82
CA ASP A 18 -39.49 33.86 -8.83
C ASP A 18 -39.26 34.47 -7.42
N PRO A 19 -38.49 35.56 -7.29
CA PRO A 19 -38.21 36.18 -5.99
C PRO A 19 -39.44 36.85 -5.33
N ARG A 20 -40.63 36.78 -5.88
CA ARG A 20 -41.86 37.42 -5.36
C ARG A 20 -42.82 36.57 -4.60
N GLY A 21 -42.47 35.32 -4.29
CA GLY A 21 -43.10 34.56 -3.21
C GLY A 21 -44.65 34.41 -3.25
N ARG A 22 -45.28 34.34 -4.40
CA ARG A 22 -46.73 34.02 -4.52
C ARG A 22 -46.91 32.65 -5.16
N MET A 23 -47.30 31.66 -4.34
CA MET A 23 -47.82 30.40 -4.84
C MET A 23 -49.24 30.61 -5.38
N PRO A 24 -49.53 30.26 -6.63
CA PRO A 24 -50.87 30.00 -7.07
C PRO A 24 -51.31 28.62 -6.55
N GLY A 25 -52.51 28.52 -5.94
CA GLY A 25 -53.05 27.28 -5.46
C GLY A 25 -53.15 26.22 -6.56
N ALA A 26 -52.39 25.19 -6.46
CA ALA A 26 -52.41 24.05 -7.35
C ALA A 26 -53.58 23.15 -6.99
N MET A 27 -54.54 23.00 -7.87
CA MET A 27 -55.50 21.89 -7.82
C MET A 27 -54.71 20.58 -7.99
N PRO A 28 -55.07 19.52 -7.24
CA PRO A 28 -54.42 18.23 -7.43
C PRO A 28 -54.70 17.72 -8.84
N PRO A 29 -53.69 17.15 -9.53
CA PRO A 29 -53.85 16.63 -10.86
C PRO A 29 -54.88 15.49 -10.87
N ARG A 30 -55.86 15.59 -11.78
CA ARG A 30 -56.80 14.48 -12.05
C ARG A 30 -55.97 13.27 -12.48
N TYR A 31 -56.15 12.17 -11.77
CA TYR A 31 -55.62 10.87 -12.13
C TYR A 31 -56.19 10.45 -13.50
N VAL A 32 -55.33 10.41 -14.50
CA VAL A 32 -55.60 9.81 -15.81
C VAL A 32 -54.96 8.43 -15.80
N PRO A 33 -55.76 7.36 -15.87
CA PRO A 33 -55.19 6.01 -15.90
C PRO A 33 -54.33 5.84 -17.15
N PRO A 34 -53.16 5.19 -17.06
CA PRO A 34 -52.31 4.97 -18.20
C PRO A 34 -53.02 4.14 -19.28
N ARG A 35 -52.99 4.62 -20.52
CA ARG A 35 -53.52 3.87 -21.67
C ARG A 35 -52.80 2.52 -21.74
N PRO A 36 -53.53 1.43 -22.00
CA PRO A 36 -52.90 0.13 -22.14
C PRO A 36 -51.88 0.17 -23.31
N VAL A 37 -50.62 -0.05 -22.98
CA VAL A 37 -49.56 -0.18 -23.98
C VAL A 37 -49.78 -1.52 -24.67
N LEU A 38 -50.28 -1.48 -25.90
CA LEU A 38 -50.35 -2.65 -26.76
C LEU A 38 -48.90 -3.11 -27.01
N ARG A 39 -48.52 -4.21 -26.35
CA ARG A 39 -47.21 -4.86 -26.62
C ARG A 39 -47.17 -5.25 -28.10
N PRO A 40 -46.12 -4.81 -28.83
CA PRO A 40 -45.94 -5.26 -30.21
C PRO A 40 -45.81 -6.78 -30.22
N ARG A 41 -46.69 -7.45 -30.98
CA ARG A 41 -46.61 -8.89 -31.24
C ARG A 41 -45.20 -9.15 -31.78
N ARG A 42 -44.32 -9.85 -31.02
CA ARG A 42 -43.08 -10.39 -31.50
C ARG A 42 -43.36 -11.29 -32.68
N ARG A 43 -43.13 -10.79 -33.91
CA ARG A 43 -43.08 -11.62 -35.10
C ARG A 43 -41.87 -12.56 -34.94
N LYS A 44 -42.13 -13.84 -34.70
CA LYS A 44 -41.11 -14.87 -34.78
C LYS A 44 -40.59 -14.85 -36.22
N ARG A 45 -39.44 -14.24 -36.43
CA ARG A 45 -38.71 -14.42 -37.70
C ARG A 45 -38.33 -15.89 -37.76
N ARG A 46 -39.08 -16.64 -38.55
CA ARG A 46 -38.66 -17.98 -39.01
C ARG A 46 -37.55 -17.71 -40.02
N PHE A 47 -36.31 -17.97 -39.63
CA PHE A 47 -35.25 -18.06 -40.64
C PHE A 47 -35.64 -19.18 -41.61
N SER A 48 -35.69 -18.85 -42.90
CA SER A 48 -35.98 -19.84 -43.92
C SER A 48 -34.83 -20.85 -43.98
N LEU A 49 -35.14 -22.12 -44.15
CA LEU A 49 -34.16 -23.20 -44.21
C LEU A 49 -32.93 -22.88 -45.11
N PRO A 50 -33.08 -22.21 -46.27
CA PRO A 50 -31.95 -21.84 -47.12
C PRO A 50 -31.00 -20.83 -46.48
N VAL A 51 -31.46 -19.92 -45.60
CA VAL A 51 -30.59 -18.97 -44.87
C VAL A 51 -29.75 -19.68 -43.81
N CYS A 52 -30.33 -20.66 -43.12
CA CYS A 52 -29.58 -21.48 -42.17
C CYS A 52 -28.54 -22.38 -42.86
N MET A 53 -28.89 -22.95 -44.01
CA MET A 53 -27.95 -23.74 -44.82
C MET A 53 -26.80 -22.86 -45.35
N GLY A 54 -27.10 -21.64 -45.82
CA GLY A 54 -26.07 -20.71 -46.28
C GLY A 54 -25.09 -20.29 -45.17
N LEU A 55 -25.59 -20.02 -43.93
CA LEU A 55 -24.74 -19.72 -42.81
C LEU A 55 -23.88 -20.92 -42.37
N ALA A 56 -24.44 -22.12 -42.37
CA ALA A 56 -23.69 -23.34 -42.07
C ALA A 56 -22.59 -23.61 -43.10
N ALA A 57 -22.89 -23.45 -44.41
CA ALA A 57 -21.90 -23.59 -45.48
C ALA A 57 -20.79 -22.53 -45.40
N LEU A 58 -21.10 -21.29 -45.00
CA LEU A 58 -20.11 -20.23 -44.76
C LEU A 58 -19.20 -20.57 -43.60
N LEU A 59 -19.75 -21.11 -42.50
CA LEU A 59 -18.98 -21.51 -41.33
C LEU A 59 -18.01 -22.67 -41.65
N VAL A 60 -18.47 -23.67 -42.42
CA VAL A 60 -17.62 -24.77 -42.89
C VAL A 60 -16.53 -24.27 -43.84
N ALA A 61 -16.84 -23.31 -44.70
CA ALA A 61 -15.85 -22.72 -45.60
C ALA A 61 -14.79 -21.91 -44.80
N LEU A 62 -15.18 -21.15 -43.77
CA LEU A 62 -14.24 -20.44 -42.90
C LEU A 62 -13.32 -21.37 -42.11
N VAL A 63 -13.84 -22.51 -41.61
CA VAL A 63 -13.03 -23.52 -40.93
C VAL A 63 -12.06 -24.22 -41.92
N ALA A 64 -12.54 -24.51 -43.13
CA ALA A 64 -11.68 -25.09 -44.17
C ALA A 64 -10.58 -24.12 -44.62
N ILE A 65 -10.89 -22.82 -44.74
CA ILE A 65 -9.89 -21.79 -45.08
C ILE A 65 -8.87 -21.66 -43.93
N GLY A 66 -9.30 -21.71 -42.68
CA GLY A 66 -8.41 -21.70 -41.51
C GLY A 66 -7.43 -22.89 -41.53
N ALA A 67 -7.93 -24.10 -41.78
CA ALA A 67 -7.11 -25.31 -41.88
C ALA A 67 -6.14 -25.30 -43.08
N VAL A 68 -6.54 -24.70 -44.19
CA VAL A 68 -5.66 -24.52 -45.35
C VAL A 68 -4.63 -23.43 -45.11
N MET A 69 -4.99 -22.37 -44.44
CA MET A 69 -4.04 -21.30 -44.04
C MET A 69 -2.99 -21.83 -43.07
N ASP A 70 -3.37 -22.67 -42.09
CA ASP A 70 -2.41 -23.34 -41.20
C ASP A 70 -1.46 -24.30 -41.95
N SER A 71 -1.91 -24.94 -43.05
CA SER A 71 -1.07 -25.85 -43.84
C SER A 71 -0.22 -25.11 -44.88
N LEU A 72 -0.65 -23.96 -45.39
CA LEU A 72 0.05 -23.18 -46.42
C LEU A 72 0.99 -22.11 -45.85
N TRP A 73 0.85 -21.76 -44.57
CA TRP A 73 1.74 -20.88 -43.86
C TRP A 73 2.27 -21.56 -42.60
N PRO A 74 3.21 -22.52 -42.72
CA PRO A 74 3.96 -22.88 -41.54
C PRO A 74 4.68 -21.62 -41.10
N VAL A 75 4.35 -21.09 -39.91
CA VAL A 75 5.17 -20.12 -39.27
C VAL A 75 6.52 -20.76 -39.05
N GLN A 76 7.44 -20.53 -39.98
CA GLN A 76 8.85 -20.86 -39.79
C GLN A 76 9.31 -19.90 -38.67
N LEU A 77 9.23 -20.41 -37.43
CA LEU A 77 10.07 -19.89 -36.35
C LEU A 77 11.51 -20.05 -36.85
N LEU A 78 12.14 -18.91 -37.12
CA LEU A 78 13.56 -18.86 -37.44
C LEU A 78 14.32 -19.64 -36.35
N PRO A 79 15.27 -20.52 -36.73
CA PRO A 79 16.14 -21.15 -35.75
C PRO A 79 17.16 -20.10 -35.26
N GLY A 80 16.77 -19.30 -34.30
CA GLY A 80 17.61 -18.44 -33.48
C GLY A 80 17.83 -19.14 -32.16
N GLY A 81 19.11 -19.35 -31.81
CA GLY A 81 19.63 -20.12 -30.73
C GLY A 81 18.84 -20.04 -29.41
N GLY A 82 18.72 -21.21 -28.84
CA GLY A 82 17.86 -21.55 -27.75
C GLY A 82 18.03 -20.67 -26.51
N GLU A 83 16.89 -20.27 -26.06
CA GLU A 83 16.47 -20.36 -24.69
C GLU A 83 14.95 -20.36 -24.81
N ASP A 84 14.34 -21.44 -24.31
CA ASP A 84 12.90 -21.62 -24.27
C ASP A 84 12.28 -20.45 -23.49
N TYR A 85 11.72 -19.48 -24.21
CA TYR A 85 10.72 -18.58 -23.63
C TYR A 85 9.43 -19.37 -23.44
N ALA A 86 9.46 -20.33 -22.52
CA ALA A 86 8.24 -20.88 -21.97
C ALA A 86 7.54 -19.73 -21.24
N TYR A 87 6.33 -19.40 -21.66
CA TYR A 87 5.43 -18.56 -20.91
C TYR A 87 5.32 -19.16 -19.51
N ARG A 88 6.02 -18.59 -18.54
CA ARG A 88 5.98 -18.99 -17.14
C ARG A 88 4.61 -18.58 -16.65
N GLN A 89 3.78 -19.55 -16.32
CA GLN A 89 2.55 -19.27 -15.59
C GLN A 89 2.96 -18.62 -14.26
N PRO A 90 2.39 -17.45 -13.90
CA PRO A 90 2.58 -16.90 -12.56
C PRO A 90 2.12 -17.94 -11.54
N GLY A 91 2.98 -18.33 -10.59
CA GLY A 91 2.60 -19.21 -9.48
C GLY A 91 3.34 -20.56 -9.36
N GLN A 92 4.45 -20.79 -10.08
CA GLN A 92 5.19 -22.07 -9.94
C GLN A 92 6.60 -21.96 -9.33
N ASP A 93 7.10 -20.78 -9.09
CA ASP A 93 8.26 -20.61 -8.20
C ASP A 93 7.84 -19.60 -7.14
N GLU A 94 7.71 -20.04 -5.90
CA GLU A 94 7.71 -19.15 -4.74
C GLU A 94 9.04 -18.38 -4.80
N GLU A 95 9.01 -17.17 -5.31
CA GLU A 95 10.14 -16.26 -5.26
C GLU A 95 10.37 -15.98 -3.78
N LYS A 96 11.24 -16.78 -3.17
CA LYS A 96 11.61 -16.61 -1.75
C LYS A 96 12.12 -15.20 -1.56
N LEU A 97 11.68 -14.59 -0.46
CA LEU A 97 12.19 -13.31 0.03
C LEU A 97 13.72 -13.31 -0.07
N ASP A 98 14.28 -12.43 -0.90
CA ASP A 98 15.73 -12.25 -0.93
C ASP A 98 16.16 -11.54 0.35
N THR A 99 16.78 -12.30 1.23
CA THR A 99 17.29 -11.82 2.51
C THR A 99 18.76 -11.42 2.45
N THR A 100 19.37 -11.43 1.27
CA THR A 100 20.80 -11.13 1.07
C THR A 100 21.02 -9.62 1.18
N PRO A 101 21.75 -9.12 2.19
CA PRO A 101 22.11 -7.70 2.22
C PRO A 101 22.99 -7.35 1.03
N PRO A 102 22.91 -6.08 0.53
CA PRO A 102 23.81 -5.64 -0.54
C PRO A 102 25.28 -5.69 -0.10
N ALA A 103 26.16 -6.08 -1.01
CA ALA A 103 27.61 -6.17 -0.80
C ALA A 103 28.33 -4.84 -1.07
N ILE A 104 27.77 -3.72 -0.61
CA ILE A 104 28.30 -2.36 -0.74
C ILE A 104 29.03 -1.90 0.53
N PRO A 105 29.82 -0.80 0.48
CA PRO A 105 30.45 -0.24 1.67
C PRO A 105 29.47 -0.03 2.82
N ARG A 106 29.93 -0.19 4.06
CA ARG A 106 29.12 0.08 5.25
C ARG A 106 29.34 1.51 5.71
N ALA A 107 28.25 2.19 6.02
CA ALA A 107 28.30 3.47 6.69
C ALA A 107 28.44 3.32 8.20
N GLU A 108 28.81 4.39 8.89
CA GLU A 108 28.87 4.46 10.34
C GLU A 108 27.45 4.33 10.94
N THR A 109 27.34 3.62 12.07
CA THR A 109 26.12 3.47 12.84
C THR A 109 26.29 4.06 14.25
N GLY A 110 25.17 4.22 14.98
CA GLY A 110 25.22 4.82 16.33
C GLY A 110 25.38 6.33 16.31
N THR A 111 25.10 6.99 15.20
CA THR A 111 25.28 8.44 15.00
C THR A 111 24.25 9.29 15.79
N GLY A 112 23.21 8.66 16.34
CA GLY A 112 22.15 9.37 17.08
C GLY A 112 21.10 10.04 16.17
N VAL A 113 21.19 9.88 14.85
CA VAL A 113 20.14 10.32 13.91
C VAL A 113 18.88 9.52 14.14
N THR A 114 17.74 10.20 14.13
CA THR A 114 16.40 9.61 14.31
C THR A 114 15.41 10.23 13.33
N VAL A 115 14.40 9.47 12.94
CA VAL A 115 13.29 9.95 12.12
C VAL A 115 12.29 10.67 13.03
N GLU A 116 12.01 11.94 12.77
CA GLU A 116 11.01 12.70 13.49
C GLU A 116 9.64 12.58 12.80
N LEU A 117 8.58 12.37 13.62
CA LEU A 117 7.20 12.37 13.13
C LEU A 117 6.54 13.71 13.49
N CYS A 118 6.11 14.44 12.46
CA CYS A 118 5.39 15.70 12.62
C CYS A 118 3.89 15.42 12.83
N GLN A 119 3.24 16.27 13.60
CA GLN A 119 1.78 16.27 13.69
C GLN A 119 1.17 16.87 12.43
N ASP A 120 -0.04 16.47 12.11
CA ASP A 120 -0.82 17.07 11.04
C ASP A 120 -1.01 18.56 11.33
N SER A 121 -0.55 19.41 10.43
CA SER A 121 -0.62 20.84 10.60
C SER A 121 -0.81 21.56 9.27
N GLY A 122 -1.55 22.67 9.30
CA GLY A 122 -1.73 23.55 8.16
C GLY A 122 -2.98 23.22 7.32
N GLU A 123 -3.04 23.86 6.16
CA GLU A 123 -4.11 23.66 5.18
C GLU A 123 -3.82 22.47 4.29
N SER A 124 -4.88 21.81 3.82
CA SER A 124 -4.77 20.73 2.85
C SER A 124 -4.19 21.25 1.53
N LEU A 125 -3.17 20.57 1.03
CA LEU A 125 -2.47 20.87 -0.20
C LEU A 125 -3.14 20.19 -1.40
N THR A 126 -3.05 20.83 -2.56
CA THR A 126 -3.38 20.18 -3.85
C THR A 126 -2.30 19.16 -4.23
N TYR A 127 -2.62 18.17 -5.05
CA TYR A 127 -1.64 17.19 -5.53
C TYR A 127 -0.43 17.83 -6.22
N THR A 128 -0.62 18.94 -6.93
CA THR A 128 0.50 19.72 -7.52
C THR A 128 1.42 20.30 -6.44
N GLN A 129 0.85 20.81 -5.34
CA GLN A 129 1.63 21.34 -4.22
C GLN A 129 2.35 20.22 -3.45
N ILE A 130 1.66 19.08 -3.23
CA ILE A 130 2.25 17.87 -2.63
C ILE A 130 3.45 17.42 -3.45
N TYR A 131 3.30 17.31 -4.78
CA TYR A 131 4.37 16.91 -5.67
C TYR A 131 5.57 17.87 -5.58
N ASN A 132 5.35 19.17 -5.75
CA ASN A 132 6.43 20.16 -5.73
C ASN A 132 7.15 20.24 -4.38
N LYS A 133 6.43 20.05 -3.26
CA LYS A 133 6.99 20.04 -1.91
C LYS A 133 7.91 18.84 -1.71
N ASN A 134 7.51 17.66 -2.18
CA ASN A 134 8.19 16.42 -1.87
C ASN A 134 9.22 15.99 -2.92
N LEU A 135 9.12 16.50 -4.17
CA LEU A 135 10.04 16.13 -5.24
C LEU A 135 11.52 16.24 -4.86
N PRO A 136 12.00 17.31 -4.17
CA PRO A 136 13.40 17.41 -3.77
C PRO A 136 13.86 16.33 -2.77
N SER A 137 12.92 15.70 -2.07
CA SER A 137 13.18 14.66 -1.07
C SER A 137 13.09 13.24 -1.63
N MET A 138 12.76 13.09 -2.93
CA MET A 138 12.69 11.80 -3.62
C MET A 138 13.96 11.58 -4.42
N VAL A 139 14.49 10.38 -4.36
CA VAL A 139 15.67 9.96 -5.11
C VAL A 139 15.40 8.68 -5.88
N SER A 140 16.01 8.54 -7.06
CA SER A 140 16.00 7.27 -7.80
C SER A 140 17.14 6.40 -7.31
N ILE A 141 16.86 5.12 -7.12
CA ILE A 141 17.87 4.13 -6.72
C ILE A 141 18.08 3.16 -7.87
N GLN A 142 19.33 2.93 -8.23
CA GLN A 142 19.77 1.87 -9.12
C GLN A 142 20.71 0.96 -8.33
N ALA A 143 20.35 -0.31 -8.27
CA ALA A 143 21.13 -1.34 -7.60
C ALA A 143 21.54 -2.39 -8.63
N GLU A 144 22.83 -2.72 -8.71
CA GLU A 144 23.42 -3.59 -9.71
C GLU A 144 24.09 -4.78 -9.02
N ASP A 145 23.90 -5.97 -9.57
CA ASP A 145 24.67 -7.17 -9.30
C ASP A 145 25.45 -7.60 -10.55
N ALA A 146 26.20 -8.70 -10.49
CA ALA A 146 27.01 -9.20 -11.60
C ALA A 146 26.20 -9.56 -12.88
N LYS A 147 24.85 -9.67 -12.81
CA LYS A 147 24.01 -10.22 -13.88
C LYS A 147 22.80 -9.34 -14.23
N SER A 148 22.34 -8.53 -13.28
CA SER A 148 21.11 -7.78 -13.38
C SER A 148 21.21 -6.41 -12.70
N TYR A 149 20.20 -5.59 -12.91
CA TYR A 149 20.00 -4.38 -12.14
C TYR A 149 18.53 -4.27 -11.70
N SER A 150 18.31 -3.69 -10.55
CA SER A 150 17.01 -3.28 -10.08
C SER A 150 16.92 -1.77 -9.97
N THR A 151 15.70 -1.23 -10.05
CA THR A 151 15.45 0.19 -9.87
C THR A 151 14.31 0.40 -8.89
N GLY A 152 14.40 1.45 -8.11
CA GLY A 152 13.38 1.85 -7.16
C GLY A 152 13.52 3.31 -6.76
N THR A 153 12.80 3.67 -5.73
CA THR A 153 12.80 5.02 -5.17
C THR A 153 13.38 4.99 -3.76
N GLY A 154 13.94 6.10 -3.32
CA GLY A 154 14.29 6.35 -1.92
C GLY A 154 13.74 7.68 -1.45
N VAL A 155 13.59 7.81 -0.14
CA VAL A 155 13.14 9.04 0.54
C VAL A 155 14.28 9.57 1.40
N VAL A 156 14.58 10.84 1.26
CA VAL A 156 15.64 11.53 2.05
C VAL A 156 15.15 11.68 3.49
N LEU A 157 15.93 11.15 4.44
CA LEU A 157 15.67 11.29 5.87
C LEU A 157 16.34 12.53 6.46
N THR A 158 17.59 12.81 6.02
CA THR A 158 18.39 13.91 6.58
C THR A 158 19.17 14.64 5.49
N ALA A 159 19.50 15.91 5.74
CA ALA A 159 20.26 16.73 4.80
C ALA A 159 21.70 16.20 4.56
N ASP A 160 22.26 15.51 5.54
CA ASP A 160 23.61 14.92 5.46
C ASP A 160 23.62 13.55 4.75
N GLY A 161 22.49 13.09 4.17
CA GLY A 161 22.48 12.00 3.20
C GLY A 161 21.98 10.65 3.70
N TYR A 162 21.26 10.55 4.84
CA TYR A 162 20.53 9.33 5.17
C TYR A 162 19.29 9.22 4.31
N LEU A 163 19.05 8.01 3.77
CA LEU A 163 17.95 7.68 2.88
C LEU A 163 17.26 6.40 3.36
N ILE A 164 15.94 6.30 3.15
CA ILE A 164 15.17 5.07 3.36
C ILE A 164 14.65 4.57 2.03
N THR A 165 14.66 3.25 1.83
CA THR A 165 14.09 2.56 0.68
C THR A 165 13.60 1.17 1.10
N ASN A 166 13.03 0.40 0.17
CA ASN A 166 12.74 -1.01 0.43
C ASN A 166 14.01 -1.88 0.38
N ALA A 167 14.02 -2.92 1.19
CA ALA A 167 15.12 -3.88 1.22
C ALA A 167 15.25 -4.62 -0.12
N HIS A 168 14.14 -5.04 -0.74
CA HIS A 168 14.15 -5.75 -2.02
C HIS A 168 14.72 -4.92 -3.18
N VAL A 169 14.69 -3.59 -3.09
CA VAL A 169 15.29 -2.72 -4.12
C VAL A 169 16.79 -2.87 -4.18
N VAL A 170 17.43 -3.11 -3.04
CA VAL A 170 18.90 -3.16 -2.93
C VAL A 170 19.45 -4.55 -2.57
N ALA A 171 18.57 -5.55 -2.40
CA ALA A 171 18.97 -6.90 -2.01
C ALA A 171 19.97 -7.49 -3.01
N GLY A 172 21.05 -8.10 -2.48
CA GLY A 172 22.08 -8.79 -3.27
C GLY A 172 22.95 -7.90 -4.17
N ALA A 173 22.75 -6.58 -4.18
CA ALA A 173 23.50 -5.70 -5.06
C ALA A 173 24.97 -5.55 -4.65
N ASP A 174 25.85 -5.52 -5.66
CA ASP A 174 27.29 -5.23 -5.51
C ASP A 174 27.59 -3.73 -5.60
N LYS A 175 26.64 -2.96 -6.16
CA LYS A 175 26.72 -1.51 -6.31
C LYS A 175 25.34 -0.88 -6.18
N VAL A 176 25.24 0.21 -5.43
CA VAL A 176 24.01 1.00 -5.31
C VAL A 176 24.33 2.47 -5.59
N GLN A 177 23.63 3.05 -6.53
CA GLN A 177 23.71 4.46 -6.90
C GLN A 177 22.38 5.17 -6.67
N VAL A 178 22.49 6.42 -6.26
CA VAL A 178 21.36 7.30 -5.94
C VAL A 178 21.43 8.53 -6.83
N ALA A 179 20.39 8.72 -7.66
CA ALA A 179 20.23 9.93 -8.45
C ALA A 179 19.30 10.91 -7.73
N CYS A 180 19.81 12.07 -7.37
CA CYS A 180 19.08 13.13 -6.70
C CYS A 180 18.23 13.96 -7.68
N ALA A 181 17.25 14.73 -7.15
CA ALA A 181 16.37 15.58 -7.94
C ALA A 181 17.14 16.64 -8.78
N ASP A 182 18.35 17.03 -8.37
CA ASP A 182 19.24 17.95 -9.06
C ASP A 182 20.13 17.27 -10.12
N ASN A 183 19.94 15.98 -10.39
CA ASN A 183 20.68 15.11 -11.31
C ASN A 183 22.08 14.73 -10.85
N ARG A 184 22.48 14.99 -9.60
CA ARG A 184 23.69 14.36 -9.03
C ARG A 184 23.47 12.87 -8.89
N VAL A 185 24.49 12.08 -9.21
CA VAL A 185 24.50 10.63 -8.98
C VAL A 185 25.58 10.34 -7.95
N LEU A 186 25.20 9.73 -6.84
CA LEU A 186 26.05 9.47 -5.68
C LEU A 186 26.10 7.97 -5.42
N ASP A 187 27.27 7.45 -5.07
CA ASP A 187 27.38 6.06 -4.60
C ASP A 187 26.86 5.97 -3.16
N ALA A 188 26.12 4.90 -2.87
CA ALA A 188 25.54 4.68 -1.56
C ALA A 188 26.33 3.66 -0.74
N ALA A 189 26.39 3.90 0.57
CA ALA A 189 26.82 2.96 1.58
C ALA A 189 25.62 2.42 2.37
N LEU A 190 25.69 1.18 2.87
CA LEU A 190 24.65 0.56 3.65
C LEU A 190 24.79 0.92 5.13
N VAL A 191 23.78 1.56 5.70
CA VAL A 191 23.64 1.75 7.16
C VAL A 191 23.05 0.49 7.79
N GLY A 192 21.91 0.02 7.26
CA GLY A 192 21.24 -1.15 7.75
C GLY A 192 20.22 -1.72 6.77
N PHE A 193 19.85 -2.99 6.97
CA PHE A 193 19.00 -3.75 6.08
C PHE A 193 18.16 -4.74 6.88
N ASP A 194 16.87 -4.76 6.64
CA ASP A 194 15.96 -5.76 7.20
C ASP A 194 14.99 -6.25 6.11
N ALA A 195 15.20 -7.48 5.66
CA ALA A 195 14.40 -8.07 4.61
C ALA A 195 12.97 -8.39 5.06
N ARG A 196 12.75 -8.71 6.35
CA ARG A 196 11.42 -9.04 6.88
C ARG A 196 10.53 -7.79 7.02
N GLU A 197 11.13 -6.65 7.31
CA GLU A 197 10.44 -5.36 7.34
C GLU A 197 10.41 -4.68 5.97
N ASP A 198 11.10 -5.27 4.99
CA ASP A 198 11.30 -4.73 3.64
C ASP A 198 11.81 -3.28 3.65
N LEU A 199 12.76 -2.96 4.54
CA LEU A 199 13.36 -1.63 4.66
C LEU A 199 14.89 -1.69 4.67
N ALA A 200 15.51 -0.73 4.01
CA ALA A 200 16.94 -0.50 4.03
C ALA A 200 17.25 0.98 4.24
N VAL A 201 18.23 1.27 5.09
CA VAL A 201 18.77 2.62 5.29
C VAL A 201 20.11 2.70 4.59
N LEU A 202 20.22 3.70 3.71
CA LEU A 202 21.43 4.00 2.94
C LEU A 202 22.01 5.33 3.41
N LYS A 203 23.30 5.55 3.13
CA LYS A 203 24.01 6.81 3.34
C LYS A 203 24.75 7.20 2.06
N VAL A 204 24.54 8.44 1.61
CA VAL A 204 25.32 9.06 0.54
C VAL A 204 26.13 10.22 1.09
N GLU A 205 27.23 10.56 0.45
CA GLU A 205 28.07 11.71 0.79
C GLU A 205 27.44 12.99 0.23
N ALA A 206 26.64 13.65 1.04
CA ALA A 206 25.99 14.94 0.76
C ALA A 206 25.70 15.65 2.10
N ASP A 207 25.55 16.97 2.06
CA ASP A 207 25.23 17.82 3.23
C ASP A 207 24.12 18.84 2.94
N ASP A 208 23.52 18.77 1.76
CA ASP A 208 22.56 19.74 1.23
C ASP A 208 21.29 19.09 0.68
N LEU A 209 21.01 17.83 0.99
CA LEU A 209 19.79 17.18 0.58
C LEU A 209 18.57 17.79 1.32
N THR A 210 17.40 17.73 0.68
CA THR A 210 16.15 18.18 1.28
C THR A 210 15.47 17.00 1.98
N PRO A 211 15.39 16.97 3.33
CA PRO A 211 14.69 15.91 4.04
C PRO A 211 13.18 15.95 3.79
N ALA A 212 12.55 14.78 3.72
CA ALA A 212 11.10 14.68 3.73
C ALA A 212 10.54 14.93 5.14
N GLU A 213 9.37 15.53 5.22
CA GLU A 213 8.61 15.59 6.46
C GLU A 213 7.82 14.29 6.64
N PHE A 214 8.04 13.57 7.74
CA PHE A 214 7.27 12.37 8.06
C PHE A 214 6.10 12.73 8.97
N GLY A 215 4.87 12.38 8.54
CA GLY A 215 3.66 12.47 9.33
C GLY A 215 3.41 11.20 10.15
N ASP A 216 2.52 11.28 11.12
CA ASP A 216 2.13 10.15 11.95
C ASP A 216 1.07 9.30 11.25
N SER A 217 1.42 8.06 10.86
CA SER A 217 0.48 7.13 10.24
C SER A 217 -0.72 6.78 11.13
N PHE A 218 -0.65 6.99 12.45
CA PHE A 218 -1.79 6.77 13.35
C PHE A 218 -2.87 7.84 13.24
N ALA A 219 -2.56 9.01 12.68
CA ALA A 219 -3.55 10.06 12.40
C ALA A 219 -4.44 9.73 11.20
N LEU A 220 -4.01 8.79 10.32
CA LEU A 220 -4.75 8.42 9.12
C LEU A 220 -6.08 7.74 9.43
N ARG A 221 -7.04 7.96 8.53
CA ARG A 221 -8.35 7.32 8.52
C ARG A 221 -8.66 6.76 7.14
N CYS A 222 -9.45 5.69 7.09
CA CYS A 222 -9.96 5.20 5.81
C CYS A 222 -10.76 6.31 5.11
N GLY A 223 -10.45 6.54 3.83
CA GLY A 223 -11.03 7.61 3.02
C GLY A 223 -10.18 8.89 2.96
N ASP A 224 -9.14 9.04 3.78
CA ASP A 224 -8.24 10.19 3.70
C ASP A 224 -7.53 10.22 2.33
N PRO A 225 -7.44 11.39 1.69
CA PRO A 225 -6.72 11.53 0.42
C PRO A 225 -5.23 11.35 0.61
N VAL A 226 -4.61 10.58 -0.28
CA VAL A 226 -3.18 10.35 -0.31
C VAL A 226 -2.64 10.42 -1.73
N ALA A 227 -1.34 10.65 -1.85
CA ALA A 227 -0.61 10.55 -3.10
C ALA A 227 0.59 9.62 -2.92
N ALA A 228 0.90 8.82 -3.94
CA ALA A 228 2.16 8.08 -3.98
C ALA A 228 3.12 8.79 -4.95
N ILE A 229 4.36 9.02 -4.51
CA ILE A 229 5.44 9.57 -5.33
C ILE A 229 6.57 8.56 -5.38
N GLY A 230 6.99 8.25 -6.61
CA GLY A 230 8.12 7.38 -6.89
C GLY A 230 8.71 7.68 -8.25
N ASP A 231 9.82 7.03 -8.60
CA ASP A 231 10.50 7.18 -9.88
C ASP A 231 10.49 5.87 -10.68
N PRO A 232 9.34 5.49 -11.26
CA PRO A 232 9.26 4.29 -12.06
C PRO A 232 10.18 4.39 -13.28
N LEU A 233 11.14 3.48 -13.39
CA LEU A 233 12.02 3.31 -14.54
C LEU A 233 12.99 4.48 -14.81
N GLY A 234 13.30 5.34 -13.83
CA GLY A 234 14.19 6.48 -14.00
C GLY A 234 13.65 7.60 -14.91
N TYR A 235 12.33 7.65 -15.14
CA TYR A 235 11.67 8.67 -15.99
C TYR A 235 11.32 9.96 -15.26
N ARG A 236 11.92 10.21 -14.10
CA ARG A 236 11.66 11.35 -13.22
C ARG A 236 10.30 11.26 -12.53
N SER A 237 10.37 11.15 -11.24
CA SER A 237 9.31 11.10 -10.23
C SER A 237 7.88 11.28 -10.75
N THR A 238 7.08 10.25 -10.62
CA THR A 238 5.65 10.28 -10.94
C THR A 238 4.84 10.43 -9.67
N ILE A 239 3.66 11.04 -9.78
CA ILE A 239 2.67 11.08 -8.72
C ILE A 239 1.41 10.36 -9.16
N THR A 240 0.86 9.53 -8.27
CA THR A 240 -0.46 8.93 -8.42
C THR A 240 -1.30 9.29 -7.20
N ASP A 241 -2.59 9.52 -7.40
CA ASP A 241 -3.52 9.88 -6.33
C ASP A 241 -4.45 8.73 -5.96
N GLY A 242 -4.98 8.80 -4.75
CA GLY A 242 -5.90 7.83 -4.22
C GLY A 242 -6.36 8.18 -2.81
N ILE A 243 -6.88 7.17 -2.12
CA ILE A 243 -7.30 7.28 -0.71
C ILE A 243 -6.67 6.16 0.10
N VAL A 244 -6.65 6.33 1.41
CA VAL A 244 -6.45 5.23 2.35
C VAL A 244 -7.64 4.29 2.24
N SER A 245 -7.43 3.08 1.71
CA SER A 245 -8.48 2.07 1.52
C SER A 245 -8.71 1.24 2.77
N ALA A 246 -7.63 0.91 3.48
CA ALA A 246 -7.66 0.25 4.78
C ALA A 246 -6.39 0.58 5.58
N LEU A 247 -6.49 0.45 6.89
CA LEU A 247 -5.37 0.57 7.82
C LEU A 247 -5.15 -0.80 8.50
N ASP A 248 -3.95 -1.00 9.01
CA ASP A 248 -3.60 -2.14 9.85
C ASP A 248 -3.93 -3.51 9.21
N ARG A 249 -3.72 -3.61 7.88
CA ARG A 249 -3.92 -4.87 7.15
C ARG A 249 -2.74 -5.80 7.43
N ASP A 250 -3.03 -6.93 8.05
CA ASP A 250 -2.12 -8.07 8.06
C ASP A 250 -2.08 -8.66 6.64
N VAL A 251 -0.93 -8.57 6.01
CA VAL A 251 -0.68 -9.10 4.67
C VAL A 251 0.48 -10.06 4.77
N ASP A 252 0.29 -11.26 4.29
CA ASP A 252 1.39 -12.21 4.12
C ASP A 252 2.17 -11.84 2.85
N VAL A 253 3.45 -11.57 3.02
CA VAL A 253 4.38 -11.27 1.94
C VAL A 253 5.50 -12.31 2.02
N ASP A 254 5.50 -13.29 1.14
CA ASP A 254 6.49 -14.37 1.08
C ASP A 254 6.67 -15.11 2.42
N GLY A 255 5.58 -15.42 3.11
CA GLY A 255 5.59 -16.08 4.43
C GLY A 255 5.94 -15.15 5.58
N VAL A 256 6.03 -13.84 5.35
CA VAL A 256 6.24 -12.81 6.39
C VAL A 256 4.99 -11.98 6.54
N SER A 257 4.31 -12.07 7.70
CA SER A 257 3.17 -11.19 7.99
C SER A 257 3.66 -9.76 8.25
N MET A 258 3.12 -8.80 7.49
CA MET A 258 3.38 -7.36 7.61
C MET A 258 2.08 -6.61 7.84
N VAL A 259 2.14 -5.58 8.68
CA VAL A 259 1.00 -4.68 8.92
C VAL A 259 1.16 -3.45 8.03
N LEU A 260 0.29 -3.29 7.04
CA LEU A 260 0.42 -2.31 5.98
C LEU A 260 -0.78 -1.36 5.88
N ILE A 261 -0.54 -0.17 5.33
CA ILE A 261 -1.57 0.74 4.83
C ILE A 261 -1.95 0.27 3.43
N GLN A 262 -3.24 0.02 3.18
CA GLN A 262 -3.77 -0.22 1.85
C GLN A 262 -4.24 1.10 1.24
N THR A 263 -3.92 1.34 -0.03
CA THR A 263 -4.32 2.53 -0.78
C THR A 263 -4.85 2.17 -2.17
N SER A 264 -5.71 3.03 -2.71
CA SER A 264 -6.13 2.97 -4.11
C SER A 264 -5.20 3.76 -5.05
N ALA A 265 -4.21 4.49 -4.52
CA ALA A 265 -3.18 5.10 -5.35
C ALA A 265 -2.43 4.01 -6.13
N ALA A 266 -2.23 4.22 -7.43
CA ALA A 266 -1.57 3.23 -8.27
C ALA A 266 -0.09 3.07 -7.86
N ILE A 267 0.25 1.88 -7.37
CA ILE A 267 1.61 1.48 -7.02
C ILE A 267 2.08 0.47 -8.07
N ASN A 268 3.20 0.75 -8.71
CA ASN A 268 3.79 -0.05 -9.79
C ASN A 268 5.29 -0.21 -9.57
N MET A 269 5.94 -1.07 -10.37
CA MET A 269 7.40 -1.18 -10.38
C MET A 269 8.05 0.20 -10.53
N GLY A 270 9.06 0.48 -9.70
CA GLY A 270 9.74 1.76 -9.60
C GLY A 270 9.19 2.69 -8.51
N ASN A 271 7.92 2.53 -8.08
CA ASN A 271 7.42 3.24 -6.90
C ASN A 271 7.89 2.60 -5.58
N SER A 272 8.38 1.34 -5.60
CA SER A 272 8.95 0.67 -4.42
C SER A 272 10.01 1.54 -3.75
N GLY A 273 9.91 1.71 -2.43
CA GLY A 273 10.78 2.57 -1.64
C GLY A 273 10.43 4.05 -1.71
N GLY A 274 9.43 4.45 -2.51
CA GLY A 274 8.89 5.80 -2.59
C GLY A 274 7.95 6.14 -1.45
N ALA A 275 7.35 7.31 -1.51
CA ALA A 275 6.54 7.85 -0.43
C ALA A 275 5.05 7.73 -0.70
N LEU A 276 4.28 7.26 0.29
CA LEU A 276 2.86 7.54 0.43
C LEU A 276 2.71 8.82 1.28
N ILE A 277 2.02 9.82 0.75
CA ILE A 277 2.00 11.19 1.29
C ILE A 277 0.56 11.60 1.58
N ASN A 278 0.31 12.19 2.75
CA ASN A 278 -1.00 12.71 3.13
C ASN A 278 -1.31 14.09 2.51
N GLN A 279 -2.52 14.57 2.74
CA GLN A 279 -2.99 15.88 2.25
C GLN A 279 -2.19 17.08 2.77
N TYR A 280 -1.34 16.94 3.77
CA TYR A 280 -0.48 18.00 4.30
C TYR A 280 0.94 17.96 3.71
N GLY A 281 1.17 17.03 2.78
CA GLY A 281 2.47 16.84 2.15
C GLY A 281 3.49 16.16 3.06
N GLN A 282 3.04 15.31 3.96
CA GLN A 282 3.89 14.54 4.89
C GLN A 282 3.91 13.07 4.47
N VAL A 283 5.06 12.42 4.55
CA VAL A 283 5.25 11.00 4.28
C VAL A 283 4.61 10.19 5.41
N VAL A 284 3.57 9.44 5.11
CA VAL A 284 2.85 8.59 6.07
C VAL A 284 3.13 7.10 5.88
N GLY A 285 3.91 6.75 4.85
CA GLY A 285 4.38 5.39 4.62
C GLY A 285 5.39 5.31 3.49
N ILE A 286 6.08 4.18 3.41
CA ILE A 286 6.96 3.81 2.29
C ILE A 286 6.24 2.79 1.42
N THR A 287 6.04 3.11 0.15
CA THR A 287 5.32 2.25 -0.80
C THR A 287 6.09 0.97 -1.09
N THR A 288 5.39 -0.16 -1.19
CA THR A 288 5.97 -1.46 -1.57
C THR A 288 5.09 -2.15 -2.61
N VAL A 289 5.70 -2.74 -3.64
CA VAL A 289 5.03 -3.43 -4.77
C VAL A 289 5.06 -4.96 -4.59
N LYS A 290 5.61 -5.46 -3.49
CA LYS A 290 5.88 -6.88 -3.27
C LYS A 290 4.63 -7.79 -3.20
N ILE A 291 3.43 -7.18 -3.20
CA ILE A 291 2.18 -7.91 -3.07
C ILE A 291 1.52 -8.02 -4.44
N VAL A 292 1.77 -9.14 -5.11
CA VAL A 292 1.06 -9.54 -6.32
C VAL A 292 0.10 -10.67 -5.93
N THR A 293 -1.19 -10.52 -6.24
CA THR A 293 -2.15 -11.62 -6.05
C THR A 293 -1.92 -12.68 -7.13
N ASP A 294 -2.01 -13.96 -6.77
CA ASP A 294 -1.76 -15.14 -7.62
C ASP A 294 -2.50 -15.15 -8.96
N ASP A 295 -3.57 -14.38 -9.10
CA ASP A 295 -4.41 -14.32 -10.31
C ASP A 295 -4.20 -13.05 -11.16
N GLY A 296 -3.27 -12.17 -10.78
CA GLY A 296 -3.01 -10.92 -11.50
C GLY A 296 -4.20 -9.94 -11.50
N SER A 297 -5.25 -10.20 -10.70
CA SER A 297 -6.49 -9.43 -10.68
C SER A 297 -6.48 -8.24 -9.71
N ALA A 298 -5.38 -8.00 -9.01
CA ALA A 298 -5.25 -6.91 -8.02
C ALA A 298 -4.98 -5.54 -8.66
N GLU A 299 -5.65 -5.21 -9.74
CA GLU A 299 -5.69 -3.83 -10.22
C GLU A 299 -6.28 -2.94 -9.10
N SER A 300 -5.50 -1.95 -8.65
CA SER A 300 -5.87 -0.96 -7.61
C SER A 300 -5.67 -1.38 -6.15
N LEU A 301 -4.83 -2.36 -5.85
CA LEU A 301 -4.38 -2.64 -4.50
C LEU A 301 -2.93 -2.17 -4.32
N GLY A 302 -2.74 -0.97 -3.80
CA GLY A 302 -1.43 -0.47 -3.39
C GLY A 302 -1.22 -0.68 -1.90
N PHE A 303 0.04 -0.86 -1.48
CA PHE A 303 0.39 -1.02 -0.08
C PHE A 303 1.59 -0.14 0.30
N ALA A 304 1.63 0.27 1.56
CA ALA A 304 2.76 1.02 2.11
C ALA A 304 3.04 0.61 3.56
N ILE A 305 4.31 0.59 3.92
CA ILE A 305 4.78 0.36 5.29
C ILE A 305 4.51 1.65 6.08
N PRO A 306 3.75 1.60 7.20
CA PRO A 306 3.36 2.79 7.95
C PRO A 306 4.56 3.59 8.48
N SER A 307 4.49 4.92 8.48
CA SER A 307 5.59 5.79 8.93
C SER A 307 6.08 5.51 10.35
N ARG A 308 5.20 5.09 11.26
CA ARG A 308 5.62 4.66 12.61
C ARG A 308 6.51 3.42 12.58
N ARG A 309 6.19 2.45 11.71
CA ARG A 309 7.05 1.27 11.53
C ARG A 309 8.35 1.64 10.85
N VAL A 310 8.29 2.51 9.82
CA VAL A 310 9.47 3.06 9.16
C VAL A 310 10.41 3.73 10.16
N LYS A 311 9.88 4.60 11.04
CA LYS A 311 10.66 5.24 12.10
C LYS A 311 11.32 4.21 13.01
N TYR A 312 10.56 3.25 13.56
CA TYR A 312 11.09 2.24 14.47
C TYR A 312 12.24 1.46 13.83
N VAL A 313 12.05 1.00 12.59
CA VAL A 313 13.05 0.23 11.84
C VAL A 313 14.27 1.08 11.50
N ALA A 314 14.07 2.29 10.94
CA ALA A 314 15.15 3.18 10.56
C ALA A 314 16.02 3.57 11.76
N ASP A 315 15.39 4.00 12.87
CA ASP A 315 16.11 4.38 14.09
C ASP A 315 16.91 3.21 14.67
N THR A 316 16.34 1.98 14.61
CA THR A 316 17.01 0.76 15.06
C THR A 316 18.23 0.44 14.20
N LEU A 317 18.08 0.51 12.88
CA LEU A 317 19.19 0.26 11.91
C LEU A 317 20.28 1.32 12.01
N ILE A 318 19.91 2.61 12.14
CA ILE A 318 20.86 3.71 12.32
C ILE A 318 21.63 3.57 13.63
N ALA A 319 20.97 3.08 14.69
CA ALA A 319 21.64 2.76 15.96
C ALA A 319 22.57 1.53 15.89
N GLY A 320 22.67 0.85 14.75
CA GLY A 320 23.49 -0.36 14.56
C GLY A 320 22.92 -1.59 15.25
N LYS A 321 21.62 -1.61 15.53
CA LYS A 321 20.92 -2.71 16.18
C LYS A 321 20.15 -3.55 15.17
N GLN A 322 19.86 -4.80 15.53
CA GLN A 322 18.93 -5.66 14.79
C GLN A 322 17.49 -5.28 15.11
N VAL A 323 16.65 -5.26 14.07
CA VAL A 323 15.21 -5.12 14.24
C VAL A 323 14.66 -6.42 14.80
N ARG A 324 14.09 -6.38 16.00
CA ARG A 324 13.49 -7.54 16.66
C ARG A 324 11.99 -7.35 16.71
N ARG A 325 11.25 -8.29 16.17
CA ARG A 325 9.78 -8.26 16.21
C ARG A 325 9.30 -8.61 17.59
N GLY A 326 8.42 -7.78 18.16
CA GLY A 326 7.83 -8.04 19.45
C GLY A 326 6.42 -8.65 19.31
N ILE A 327 6.10 -9.63 20.14
CA ILE A 327 4.72 -10.09 20.35
C ILE A 327 4.34 -9.97 21.82
N PHE A 328 3.06 -9.74 22.10
CA PHE A 328 2.58 -9.58 23.47
C PHE A 328 2.53 -10.90 24.26
N GLY A 329 2.59 -12.05 23.57
CA GLY A 329 2.48 -13.37 24.18
C GLY A 329 1.05 -13.69 24.65
N PHE A 330 0.04 -13.08 24.03
CA PHE A 330 -1.37 -13.42 24.22
C PHE A 330 -2.17 -13.21 22.92
N THR A 331 -3.35 -13.82 22.86
CA THR A 331 -4.36 -13.58 21.83
C THR A 331 -5.59 -12.93 22.43
N VAL A 332 -6.33 -12.18 21.61
CA VAL A 332 -7.58 -11.52 22.01
C VAL A 332 -8.74 -12.03 21.15
N LEU A 333 -9.94 -12.04 21.73
CA LEU A 333 -11.16 -12.31 20.97
C LEU A 333 -11.45 -11.14 20.02
N THR A 334 -11.91 -11.45 18.82
CA THR A 334 -12.28 -10.46 17.80
C THR A 334 -13.52 -9.63 18.19
N ARG A 335 -14.26 -10.06 19.20
CA ARG A 335 -15.42 -9.33 19.73
C ARG A 335 -15.00 -8.48 20.92
N THR A 336 -15.26 -7.19 20.82
CA THR A 336 -15.13 -6.28 21.96
C THR A 336 -16.03 -6.72 23.12
N ALA A 337 -15.52 -6.65 24.34
CA ALA A 337 -16.29 -6.97 25.55
C ALA A 337 -17.50 -6.04 25.70
N GLN A 338 -18.56 -6.52 26.33
CA GLN A 338 -19.67 -5.65 26.73
C GLN A 338 -19.17 -4.60 27.71
N GLY A 339 -19.20 -3.32 27.31
CA GLY A 339 -18.64 -2.21 28.09
C GLY A 339 -17.29 -1.72 27.61
N GLY A 340 -16.77 -2.22 26.48
CA GLY A 340 -15.49 -1.85 25.87
C GLY A 340 -14.33 -2.76 26.32
N GLY A 341 -13.21 -2.65 25.61
CA GLY A 341 -12.01 -3.45 25.88
C GLY A 341 -11.94 -4.77 25.13
N LEU A 342 -10.78 -5.41 25.19
CA LEU A 342 -10.43 -6.64 24.47
C LEU A 342 -10.29 -7.81 25.44
N THR A 343 -11.08 -8.84 25.27
CA THR A 343 -11.00 -10.03 26.12
C THR A 343 -9.83 -10.91 25.68
N LEU A 344 -8.93 -11.27 26.60
CA LEU A 344 -7.87 -12.23 26.36
C LEU A 344 -8.47 -13.62 26.12
N ASP A 345 -8.18 -14.20 24.96
CA ASP A 345 -8.56 -15.57 24.59
C ASP A 345 -7.56 -16.58 25.17
N SER A 346 -6.28 -16.33 24.95
CA SER A 346 -5.18 -17.15 25.50
C SER A 346 -4.01 -16.29 25.94
N VAL A 347 -3.19 -16.82 26.85
CA VAL A 347 -1.92 -16.22 27.28
C VAL A 347 -0.87 -17.31 27.27
N ASP A 348 0.21 -17.08 26.52
CA ASP A 348 1.34 -17.99 26.44
C ASP A 348 2.05 -18.09 27.80
N LYS A 349 2.20 -19.30 28.31
CA LYS A 349 2.80 -19.58 29.63
C LYS A 349 4.29 -19.19 29.72
N THR A 350 4.97 -19.07 28.57
CA THR A 350 6.38 -18.66 28.49
C THR A 350 6.54 -17.15 28.41
N SER A 351 5.44 -16.41 28.17
CA SER A 351 5.45 -14.95 28.00
C SER A 351 5.59 -14.18 29.32
N ASP A 352 6.13 -12.97 29.24
CA ASP A 352 6.15 -12.01 30.35
C ASP A 352 4.72 -11.65 30.79
N ALA A 353 3.78 -11.58 29.85
CA ALA A 353 2.35 -11.37 30.14
C ALA A 353 1.80 -12.40 31.12
N TYR A 354 2.13 -13.70 30.94
CA TYR A 354 1.73 -14.76 31.86
C TYR A 354 2.46 -14.64 33.20
N ALA A 355 3.77 -14.37 33.18
CA ALA A 355 4.59 -14.22 34.38
C ALA A 355 4.09 -13.03 35.25
N LYS A 356 3.64 -11.97 34.60
CA LYS A 356 3.04 -10.77 35.24
C LYS A 356 1.58 -10.97 35.67
N GLY A 357 1.02 -12.13 35.43
CA GLY A 357 -0.27 -12.53 35.98
C GLY A 357 -1.47 -12.34 35.07
N LEU A 358 -1.31 -11.96 33.79
CA LEU A 358 -2.41 -11.97 32.82
C LEU A 358 -2.91 -13.40 32.57
N ARG A 359 -4.20 -13.55 32.35
CA ARG A 359 -4.87 -14.86 32.13
C ARG A 359 -5.98 -14.71 31.09
N ALA A 360 -6.33 -15.80 30.44
CA ALA A 360 -7.52 -15.87 29.60
C ALA A 360 -8.76 -15.40 30.38
N GLY A 361 -9.63 -14.64 29.73
CA GLY A 361 -10.82 -14.02 30.31
C GLY A 361 -10.60 -12.63 30.94
N ASP A 362 -9.36 -12.15 31.06
CA ASP A 362 -9.11 -10.74 31.42
C ASP A 362 -9.59 -9.82 30.30
N VAL A 363 -10.08 -8.65 30.63
CA VAL A 363 -10.51 -7.64 29.66
C VAL A 363 -9.51 -6.48 29.67
N LEU A 364 -8.70 -6.37 28.62
CA LEU A 364 -7.79 -5.23 28.41
C LEU A 364 -8.61 -3.99 28.09
N THR A 365 -8.42 -2.90 28.85
CA THR A 365 -9.17 -1.66 28.66
C THR A 365 -8.29 -0.50 28.19
N ALA A 366 -6.98 -0.55 28.48
CA ALA A 366 -6.03 0.46 28.00
C ALA A 366 -4.63 -0.14 27.84
N ALA A 367 -3.85 0.46 26.95
CA ALA A 367 -2.41 0.23 26.78
C ALA A 367 -1.70 1.58 26.73
N ASP A 368 -0.63 1.76 27.55
CA ASP A 368 0.10 3.02 27.74
C ASP A 368 -0.83 4.22 27.97
N GLY A 369 -1.92 4.01 28.72
CA GLY A 369 -2.93 5.03 29.03
C GLY A 369 -3.94 5.31 27.89
N GLN A 370 -3.80 4.71 26.74
CA GLN A 370 -4.75 4.82 25.64
C GLN A 370 -5.80 3.73 25.72
N SER A 371 -7.08 4.10 25.54
CA SER A 371 -8.19 3.13 25.57
C SER A 371 -8.09 2.13 24.41
N LEU A 372 -8.30 0.87 24.74
CA LEU A 372 -8.39 -0.21 23.76
C LEU A 372 -9.86 -0.48 23.44
N ASN A 373 -10.28 -0.23 22.22
CA ASN A 373 -11.66 -0.42 21.76
C ASN A 373 -11.78 -1.48 20.66
N ALA A 374 -10.69 -1.74 19.94
CA ALA A 374 -10.62 -2.67 18.82
C ALA A 374 -9.25 -3.38 18.82
N VAL A 375 -9.17 -4.52 18.13
CA VAL A 375 -7.91 -5.28 17.98
C VAL A 375 -6.85 -4.44 17.29
N GLU A 376 -7.28 -3.60 16.37
CA GLU A 376 -6.45 -2.66 15.60
C GLU A 376 -5.67 -1.70 16.52
N ASP A 377 -6.20 -1.36 17.71
CA ASP A 377 -5.49 -0.51 18.68
C ASP A 377 -4.21 -1.20 19.21
N LEU A 378 -4.25 -2.52 19.43
CA LEU A 378 -3.05 -3.31 19.79
C LEU A 378 -2.10 -3.47 18.61
N VAL A 379 -2.63 -3.67 17.41
CA VAL A 379 -1.83 -3.80 16.17
C VAL A 379 -1.05 -2.49 15.92
N ARG A 380 -1.72 -1.35 16.06
CA ARG A 380 -1.09 -0.02 15.95
C ARG A 380 0.03 0.18 16.97
N LEU A 381 -0.27 -0.12 18.23
CA LEU A 381 0.74 0.03 19.29
C LEU A 381 2.01 -0.75 18.97
N LYS A 382 1.86 -1.98 18.49
CA LYS A 382 2.96 -2.87 18.13
C LYS A 382 3.83 -2.32 16.99
N GLN A 383 3.32 -1.45 16.11
CA GLN A 383 4.10 -0.89 15.00
C GLN A 383 5.32 -0.07 15.47
N SER A 384 5.25 0.53 16.66
CA SER A 384 6.34 1.32 17.25
C SER A 384 7.18 0.55 18.28
N MET A 385 7.01 -0.77 18.36
CA MET A 385 7.64 -1.60 19.41
C MET A 385 8.33 -2.82 18.81
N GLY A 386 9.32 -3.31 19.55
CA GLY A 386 10.03 -4.55 19.26
C GLY A 386 10.17 -5.44 20.49
N ALA A 387 10.81 -6.58 20.32
CA ALA A 387 11.09 -7.49 21.43
C ALA A 387 11.97 -6.82 22.50
N GLY A 388 11.58 -6.95 23.75
CA GLY A 388 12.20 -6.30 24.89
C GLY A 388 11.60 -4.96 25.28
N ASP A 389 10.84 -4.30 24.39
CA ASP A 389 10.10 -3.11 24.75
C ASP A 389 8.95 -3.46 25.72
N THR A 390 8.58 -2.52 26.57
CA THR A 390 7.55 -2.74 27.60
C THR A 390 6.34 -1.88 27.34
N VAL A 391 5.15 -2.45 27.59
CA VAL A 391 3.85 -1.78 27.49
C VAL A 391 3.12 -1.84 28.83
N SER A 392 2.50 -0.76 29.23
CA SER A 392 1.65 -0.71 30.45
C SER A 392 0.22 -1.09 30.08
N LEU A 393 -0.22 -2.32 30.42
CA LEU A 393 -1.56 -2.83 30.13
C LEU A 393 -2.47 -2.65 31.35
N THR A 394 -3.62 -1.97 31.15
CA THR A 394 -4.69 -1.93 32.13
C THR A 394 -5.76 -2.94 31.78
N TYR A 395 -6.14 -3.79 32.73
CA TYR A 395 -7.14 -4.85 32.52
C TYR A 395 -8.12 -4.95 33.69
N VAL A 396 -9.29 -5.48 33.41
CA VAL A 396 -10.34 -5.77 34.40
C VAL A 396 -10.47 -7.27 34.56
N ARG A 397 -10.42 -7.74 35.85
CA ARG A 397 -10.71 -9.12 36.25
C ARG A 397 -11.66 -9.09 37.44
N SER A 398 -12.78 -9.80 37.35
CA SER A 398 -13.81 -9.86 38.41
C SER A 398 -14.26 -8.47 38.87
N GLY A 399 -14.43 -7.52 37.93
CA GLY A 399 -14.85 -6.13 38.22
C GLY A 399 -13.76 -5.21 38.80
N GLN A 400 -12.55 -5.71 39.03
CA GLN A 400 -11.43 -4.91 39.54
C GLN A 400 -10.47 -4.54 38.41
N SER A 401 -10.18 -3.23 38.27
CA SER A 401 -9.16 -2.72 37.37
C SER A 401 -7.76 -2.90 37.97
N ARG A 402 -6.82 -3.32 37.13
CA ARG A 402 -5.40 -3.53 37.47
C ARG A 402 -4.53 -3.09 36.31
N THR A 403 -3.30 -2.64 36.63
CA THR A 403 -2.32 -2.29 35.61
C THR A 403 -1.05 -3.12 35.81
N VAL A 404 -0.46 -3.54 34.71
CA VAL A 404 0.78 -4.35 34.69
C VAL A 404 1.65 -3.92 33.52
N SER A 405 2.96 -3.86 33.75
CA SER A 405 3.95 -3.63 32.68
C SER A 405 4.40 -4.97 32.11
N VAL A 406 4.24 -5.18 30.81
CA VAL A 406 4.54 -6.41 30.08
C VAL A 406 5.60 -6.12 29.03
N ALA A 407 6.68 -6.92 29.01
CA ALA A 407 7.67 -6.89 27.95
C ALA A 407 7.21 -7.73 26.76
N LEU A 408 7.42 -7.20 25.55
CA LEU A 408 7.20 -7.94 24.32
C LEU A 408 8.30 -9.00 24.17
N ILE A 409 7.92 -10.18 23.74
CA ILE A 409 8.81 -11.32 23.55
C ILE A 409 9.14 -11.49 22.06
N ASP A 410 10.32 -12.03 21.77
CA ASP A 410 10.72 -12.39 20.42
C ASP A 410 10.10 -13.73 20.04
N PRO A 411 9.28 -13.82 18.99
CA PRO A 411 8.71 -15.10 18.57
C PRO A 411 9.77 -16.11 18.14
N ASP A 412 10.93 -15.66 17.64
CA ASP A 412 12.01 -16.52 17.16
C ASP A 412 12.86 -17.11 18.32
N GLU A 413 12.79 -16.55 19.53
CA GLU A 413 13.47 -17.08 20.74
C GLU A 413 12.67 -18.17 21.47
N GLN A 414 11.47 -18.51 21.00
CA GLN A 414 10.59 -19.50 21.64
C GLN A 414 10.68 -20.91 21.03
N THR A 415 11.59 -21.15 20.08
CA THR A 415 11.81 -22.47 19.44
C THR A 415 12.94 -23.27 20.09
#